data_ea39e260d5fcd9ce1217c310e9748834
#
_entry.id   ea39e260d5fcd9ce1217c310e9748834
#
_cell.length_a   1.000
_cell.length_b   1.000
_cell.length_c   1.000
_cell.angle_alpha   90.00
_cell.angle_beta   90.00
_cell.angle_gamma   90.00
#
_symmetry.space_group_name_H-M   'P 1'
#
loop_
_entity.id
_entity.type
_entity.pdbx_description
1 polymer ?
#
loop_
_entity_poly.entity_id
_entity_poly.type
_entity_poly.pdbx_seq_one_letter_code
_entity_poly.pdbx_strand_id
1 'polypeptide(L)'
;MDDFKKLTEQLLKIYINAESVNGLDIEKYFDENISLIGTGEHEVYRNLHEFLDSFKFDVKRRGKIKIDIRNLCQKEEQLDDKHVLVLGMVDFVGLFEDGSVCFKMNTRFTIIYKWTGDKWVV
;
A
#
# COMPACT_ATOMS: atom_id res chain seq x y z
N MET A 1 6.22 21.40 3.26
CA MET A 1 6.25 20.13 4.00
C MET A 1 5.43 19.11 3.24
N ASP A 2 5.97 17.93 3.03
CA ASP A 2 5.28 16.89 2.27
C ASP A 2 4.10 16.32 3.04
N ASP A 3 3.01 16.08 2.32
CA ASP A 3 1.79 15.53 2.91
C ASP A 3 1.84 14.00 2.85
N PHE A 4 2.35 13.38 3.90
CA PHE A 4 2.50 11.92 3.98
C PHE A 4 1.15 11.20 4.05
N LYS A 5 0.11 11.83 4.56
CA LYS A 5 -1.22 11.24 4.54
C LYS A 5 -1.72 11.08 3.10
N LYS A 6 -1.52 12.11 2.29
CA LYS A 6 -1.87 12.07 0.87
C LYS A 6 -1.04 11.04 0.12
N LEU A 7 0.26 10.94 0.40
CA LEU A 7 1.13 9.92 -0.19
C LEU A 7 0.64 8.52 0.17
N THR A 8 0.29 8.29 1.43
CA THR A 8 -0.23 7.00 1.89
C THR A 8 -1.57 6.68 1.23
N GLU A 9 -2.47 7.64 1.10
CA GLU A 9 -3.74 7.45 0.39
C GLU A 9 -3.51 7.04 -1.06
N GLN A 10 -2.61 7.70 -1.76
CA GLN A 10 -2.27 7.38 -3.14
C GLN A 10 -1.69 5.98 -3.27
N LEU A 11 -0.77 5.64 -2.37
CA LEU A 11 -0.14 4.32 -2.33
C LEU A 11 -1.18 3.21 -2.11
N LEU A 12 -2.09 3.39 -1.15
CA LEU A 12 -3.14 2.42 -0.86
C LEU A 12 -4.12 2.30 -2.04
N LYS A 13 -4.47 3.40 -2.69
CA LYS A 13 -5.34 3.38 -3.86
C LYS A 13 -4.71 2.60 -5.02
N ILE A 14 -3.43 2.76 -5.24
CA ILE A 14 -2.71 1.97 -6.24
C ILE A 14 -2.75 0.49 -5.89
N TYR A 15 -2.50 0.16 -4.62
CA TYR A 15 -2.52 -1.20 -4.14
C TYR A 15 -3.88 -1.89 -4.30
N ILE A 16 -4.97 -1.16 -4.06
CA ILE A 16 -6.32 -1.72 -4.12
C ILE A 16 -6.97 -1.59 -5.50
N ASN A 17 -6.51 -0.67 -6.35
CA ASN A 17 -7.10 -0.43 -7.66
C ASN A 17 -6.43 -1.30 -8.72
N ALA A 18 -6.81 -2.55 -8.70
CA ALA A 18 -6.18 -3.60 -9.51
C ALA A 18 -6.29 -3.41 -11.01
N GLU A 19 -7.33 -2.72 -11.49
CA GLU A 19 -7.59 -2.57 -12.92
C GLU A 19 -6.68 -1.54 -13.58
N SER A 20 -6.15 -0.60 -12.80
CA SER A 20 -5.30 0.47 -13.31
C SER A 20 -3.81 0.24 -13.08
N VAL A 21 -3.46 -0.85 -12.38
CA VAL A 21 -2.07 -1.11 -12.04
C VAL A 21 -1.42 -1.97 -13.11
N ASN A 22 -0.73 -1.32 -14.03
CA ASN A 22 0.39 -1.98 -14.68
C ASN A 22 1.60 -1.79 -13.74
N GLY A 23 2.56 -2.69 -13.74
CA GLY A 23 3.70 -2.66 -12.82
C GLY A 23 4.46 -1.33 -12.76
N LEU A 24 4.32 -0.48 -13.78
CA LEU A 24 5.00 0.80 -13.89
C LEU A 24 4.54 1.84 -12.86
N ASP A 25 3.26 1.85 -12.50
CA ASP A 25 2.74 2.83 -11.55
C ASP A 25 3.19 2.54 -10.13
N ILE A 26 3.32 1.27 -9.79
CA ILE A 26 3.80 0.84 -8.47
C ILE A 26 5.28 1.18 -8.31
N GLU A 27 6.09 0.98 -9.35
CA GLU A 27 7.53 1.24 -9.31
C GLU A 27 7.88 2.69 -8.97
N LYS A 28 6.98 3.63 -9.23
CA LYS A 28 7.18 5.04 -8.88
C LYS A 28 7.14 5.30 -7.38
N TYR A 29 6.50 4.44 -6.61
CA TYR A 29 6.26 4.64 -5.19
C TYR A 29 7.11 3.76 -4.29
N PHE A 30 7.75 2.74 -4.85
CA PHE A 30 8.53 1.77 -4.09
C PHE A 30 9.99 1.77 -4.50
N ASP A 31 10.87 1.65 -3.52
CA ASP A 31 12.28 1.38 -3.75
C ASP A 31 12.45 -0.06 -4.26
N GLU A 32 13.40 -0.31 -5.14
CA GLU A 32 13.66 -1.66 -5.67
C GLU A 32 14.12 -2.64 -4.58
N ASN A 33 14.68 -2.13 -3.49
CA ASN A 33 15.16 -2.89 -2.34
C ASN A 33 14.13 -2.95 -1.20
N ILE A 34 12.87 -2.64 -1.50
CA ILE A 34 11.83 -2.68 -0.48
C ILE A 34 11.76 -4.06 0.17
N SER A 35 11.53 -4.05 1.48
CA SER A 35 11.16 -5.24 2.22
C SER A 35 9.74 -5.06 2.75
N LEU A 36 8.91 -6.08 2.61
CA LEU A 36 7.53 -6.04 3.06
C LEU A 36 7.19 -7.35 3.76
N ILE A 37 6.59 -7.23 4.93
CA ILE A 37 6.10 -8.37 5.69
C ILE A 37 4.60 -8.18 5.89
N GLY A 38 3.81 -9.08 5.32
CA GLY A 38 2.37 -9.10 5.49
C GLY A 38 1.95 -9.98 6.66
N THR A 39 0.65 -10.16 6.80
CA THR A 39 0.04 -10.92 7.90
C THR A 39 0.06 -12.43 7.68
N GLY A 40 0.13 -12.88 6.43
CA GLY A 40 0.19 -14.30 6.10
C GLY A 40 1.58 -14.88 6.26
N GLU A 41 1.65 -16.18 6.52
CA GLU A 41 2.90 -16.89 6.73
C GLU A 41 3.90 -16.74 5.60
N HIS A 42 3.40 -16.67 4.37
CA HIS A 42 4.22 -16.57 3.16
C HIS A 42 4.39 -15.13 2.63
N GLU A 43 3.85 -14.14 3.34
CA GLU A 43 3.90 -12.75 2.91
C GLU A 43 5.17 -12.04 3.38
N VAL A 44 6.31 -12.57 2.96
CA VAL A 44 7.62 -11.96 3.19
C VAL A 44 8.25 -11.68 1.83
N TYR A 45 8.41 -10.41 1.49
CA TYR A 45 8.96 -9.97 0.22
C TYR A 45 10.25 -9.20 0.47
N ARG A 46 11.32 -9.62 -0.16
CA ARG A 46 12.68 -9.09 0.10
C ARG A 46 13.05 -7.96 -0.85
N ASN A 47 12.32 -7.84 -1.96
CA ASN A 47 12.57 -6.82 -2.97
C ASN A 47 11.28 -6.54 -3.75
N LEU A 48 11.34 -5.51 -4.58
CA LEU A 48 10.19 -5.08 -5.37
C LEU A 48 9.68 -6.16 -6.33
N HIS A 49 10.57 -6.94 -6.92
CA HIS A 49 10.18 -7.99 -7.85
C HIS A 49 9.31 -9.07 -7.18
N GLU A 50 9.72 -9.55 -6.02
CA GLU A 50 8.93 -10.54 -5.25
C GLU A 50 7.56 -9.98 -4.87
N PHE A 51 7.52 -8.71 -4.45
CA PHE A 51 6.27 -8.04 -4.10
C PHE A 51 5.33 -7.93 -5.30
N LEU A 52 5.83 -7.50 -6.46
CA LEU A 52 5.03 -7.33 -7.67
C LEU A 52 4.44 -8.65 -8.17
N ASP A 53 5.21 -9.73 -8.12
CA ASP A 53 4.73 -11.04 -8.52
C ASP A 53 3.56 -11.50 -7.65
N SER A 54 3.69 -11.34 -6.33
CA SER A 54 2.62 -11.66 -5.39
C SER A 54 1.40 -10.75 -5.60
N PHE A 55 1.63 -9.48 -5.82
CA PHE A 55 0.58 -8.51 -6.06
C PHE A 55 -0.26 -8.85 -7.30
N LYS A 56 0.37 -9.22 -8.39
CA LYS A 56 -0.32 -9.65 -9.62
C LYS A 56 -1.20 -10.88 -9.37
N PHE A 57 -0.72 -11.80 -8.56
CA PHE A 57 -1.48 -12.99 -8.18
C PHE A 57 -2.73 -12.62 -7.35
N ASP A 58 -2.55 -11.75 -6.36
CA ASP A 58 -3.66 -11.31 -5.50
C ASP A 58 -4.72 -10.55 -6.28
N VAL A 59 -4.31 -9.73 -7.24
CA VAL A 59 -5.20 -9.01 -8.14
C VAL A 59 -6.10 -9.99 -8.92
N LYS A 60 -5.54 -11.05 -9.45
CA LYS A 60 -6.30 -12.08 -10.17
C LYS A 60 -7.30 -12.79 -9.27
N ARG A 61 -6.92 -13.10 -8.04
CA ARG A 61 -7.79 -13.77 -7.06
C ARG A 61 -8.97 -12.92 -6.62
N ARG A 62 -8.77 -11.60 -6.58
CA ARG A 62 -9.78 -10.67 -6.08
C ARG A 62 -11.03 -10.62 -6.97
N GLY A 63 -10.89 -10.86 -8.27
CA GLY A 63 -12.01 -10.87 -9.20
C GLY A 63 -12.70 -9.53 -9.30
N LYS A 64 -14.03 -9.53 -9.22
CA LYS A 64 -14.87 -8.33 -9.36
C LYS A 64 -15.12 -7.57 -8.06
N ILE A 65 -14.54 -8.00 -6.95
CA ILE A 65 -14.68 -7.30 -5.68
C ILE A 65 -13.85 -6.02 -5.73
N LYS A 66 -14.49 -4.90 -5.45
CA LYS A 66 -13.80 -3.61 -5.29
C LYS A 66 -13.46 -3.41 -3.83
N ILE A 67 -12.28 -2.87 -3.58
CA ILE A 67 -11.85 -2.52 -2.23
C ILE A 67 -11.85 -1.01 -2.08
N ASP A 68 -12.53 -0.53 -1.05
CA ASP A 68 -12.54 0.88 -0.68
C ASP A 68 -11.71 1.08 0.58
N ILE A 69 -11.05 2.22 0.69
CA ILE A 69 -10.29 2.59 1.89
C ILE A 69 -11.09 3.64 2.67
N ARG A 70 -11.21 3.40 3.98
CA ARG A 70 -11.96 4.28 4.88
C ARG A 70 -11.21 4.49 6.17
N ASN A 71 -11.44 5.62 6.80
CA ASN A 71 -10.96 5.91 8.15
C ASN A 71 -9.43 5.80 8.28
N LEU A 72 -8.70 6.27 7.28
CA LEU A 72 -7.25 6.33 7.36
C LEU A 72 -6.84 7.31 8.46
N CYS A 73 -6.09 6.82 9.42
CA CYS A 73 -5.53 7.59 10.51
C CYS A 73 -4.06 7.22 10.65
N GLN A 74 -3.19 8.21 10.67
CA GLN A 74 -1.76 7.93 10.76
C GLN A 74 -1.01 8.99 11.56
N LYS A 75 0.12 8.57 12.09
CA LYS A 75 1.11 9.42 12.75
C LYS A 75 2.42 9.32 12.00
N GLU A 76 3.03 10.46 11.71
CA GLU A 76 4.35 10.53 11.10
C GLU A 76 5.41 10.85 12.14
N GLU A 77 6.58 10.26 11.97
CA GLU A 77 7.73 10.53 12.81
C GLU A 77 8.99 10.59 11.93
N GLN A 78 9.63 11.74 11.89
CA GLN A 78 10.85 11.92 11.13
C GLN A 78 12.01 11.23 11.85
N LEU A 79 12.66 10.29 11.16
CA LEU A 79 13.80 9.55 11.71
C LEU A 79 15.12 10.26 11.44
N ASP A 80 15.28 10.82 10.26
CA ASP A 80 16.43 11.63 9.84
C ASP A 80 16.03 12.50 8.63
N ASP A 81 16.97 13.14 7.98
CA ASP A 81 16.70 14.03 6.85
C ASP A 81 16.07 13.34 5.66
N LYS A 82 16.20 12.02 5.57
CA LYS A 82 15.79 11.25 4.40
C LYS A 82 14.75 10.17 4.69
N HIS A 83 14.36 9.97 5.96
CA HIS A 83 13.47 8.89 6.35
C HIS A 83 12.37 9.37 7.26
N VAL A 84 11.15 8.95 6.96
CA VAL A 84 9.97 9.22 7.79
C VAL A 84 9.26 7.90 8.07
N LEU A 85 9.01 7.64 9.33
CA LEU A 85 8.23 6.51 9.80
C LEU A 85 6.77 6.91 9.86
N VAL A 86 5.90 6.12 9.27
CA VAL A 86 4.45 6.29 9.34
C VAL A 86 3.84 5.07 10.01
N LEU A 87 3.10 5.31 11.08
CA LEU A 87 2.30 4.32 11.78
C LEU A 87 0.84 4.63 11.55
N GLY A 88 0.07 3.67 11.08
CA GLY A 88 -1.30 3.97 10.74
C GLY A 88 -2.28 2.82 10.87
N MET A 89 -3.54 3.18 10.71
CA MET A 89 -4.67 2.28 10.65
C MET A 89 -5.56 2.68 9.48
N VAL A 90 -6.15 1.70 8.84
CA VAL A 90 -7.09 1.92 7.74
C VAL A 90 -8.10 0.78 7.70
N ASP A 91 -9.33 1.10 7.33
CA ASP A 91 -10.34 0.07 7.05
C ASP A 91 -10.35 -0.23 5.55
N PHE A 92 -10.14 -1.49 5.21
CA PHE A 92 -10.40 -2.00 3.87
C PHE A 92 -11.80 -2.60 3.84
N VAL A 93 -12.63 -2.08 2.94
CA VAL A 93 -14.00 -2.55 2.78
C VAL A 93 -14.14 -3.13 1.38
N GLY A 94 -14.37 -4.43 1.32
CA GLY A 94 -14.66 -5.12 0.06
C GLY A 94 -16.12 -4.98 -0.31
N LEU A 95 -16.39 -4.59 -1.55
CA LEU A 95 -17.73 -4.34 -2.06
C LEU A 95 -18.03 -5.27 -3.23
N PHE A 96 -19.25 -5.86 -3.21
CA PHE A 96 -19.78 -6.54 -4.38
C PHE A 96 -20.16 -5.55 -5.47
N GLU A 97 -20.45 -6.03 -6.67
CA GLU A 97 -20.85 -5.18 -7.81
C GLU A 97 -22.08 -4.31 -7.51
N ASP A 98 -23.00 -4.77 -6.68
CA ASP A 98 -24.20 -4.03 -6.27
C ASP A 98 -23.94 -2.99 -5.19
N GLY A 99 -22.69 -2.87 -4.72
CA GLY A 99 -22.29 -1.93 -3.67
C GLY A 99 -22.45 -2.44 -2.25
N SER A 100 -23.00 -3.64 -2.07
CA SER A 100 -23.13 -4.23 -0.73
C SER A 100 -21.77 -4.68 -0.19
N VAL A 101 -21.63 -4.70 1.13
CA VAL A 101 -20.37 -5.04 1.79
C VAL A 101 -20.14 -6.55 1.74
N CYS A 102 -18.99 -6.93 1.16
CA CYS A 102 -18.52 -8.31 1.16
C CYS A 102 -17.72 -8.60 2.43
N PHE A 103 -16.81 -7.71 2.80
CA PHE A 103 -16.03 -7.81 4.03
C PHE A 103 -15.57 -6.43 4.49
N LYS A 104 -15.22 -6.35 5.77
CA LYS A 104 -14.56 -5.18 6.34
C LYS A 104 -13.41 -5.65 7.20
N MET A 105 -12.24 -5.06 6.98
CA MET A 105 -11.03 -5.43 7.72
C MET A 105 -10.32 -4.16 8.20
N ASN A 106 -10.16 -4.04 9.53
CA ASN A 106 -9.31 -3.01 10.10
C ASN A 106 -7.86 -3.46 10.01
N THR A 107 -7.04 -2.68 9.33
CA THR A 107 -5.65 -3.02 9.08
C THR A 107 -4.74 -1.99 9.71
N ARG A 108 -3.69 -2.46 10.34
CA ARG A 108 -2.62 -1.63 10.88
C ARG A 108 -1.40 -1.76 10.00
N PHE A 109 -0.68 -0.67 9.82
CA PHE A 109 0.48 -0.67 8.94
C PHE A 109 1.60 0.20 9.49
N THR A 110 2.80 -0.12 9.06
CA THR A 110 4.01 0.66 9.29
C THR A 110 4.68 0.85 7.94
N ILE A 111 4.99 2.09 7.61
CA ILE A 111 5.67 2.43 6.36
C ILE A 111 6.89 3.29 6.71
N ILE A 112 8.01 3.03 6.06
CA ILE A 112 9.15 3.94 6.08
C ILE A 112 9.27 4.55 4.70
N TYR A 113 9.08 5.88 4.62
CA TYR A 113 9.33 6.64 3.42
C TYR A 113 10.78 7.09 3.38
N LYS A 114 11.39 6.96 2.21
CA LYS A 114 12.76 7.36 1.95
C LYS A 114 12.80 8.47 0.89
N TRP A 115 13.54 9.52 1.14
CA TRP A 115 13.79 10.58 0.17
C TRP A 115 14.93 10.19 -0.77
N THR A 116 14.68 10.19 -2.08
CA THR A 116 15.66 9.79 -3.09
C THR A 116 16.46 10.97 -3.67
N GLY A 117 16.12 12.20 -3.26
CA GLY A 117 16.68 13.42 -3.85
C GLY A 117 15.66 14.17 -4.71
N ASP A 118 14.61 13.49 -5.17
CA ASP A 118 13.54 14.10 -5.97
C ASP A 118 12.13 13.67 -5.52
N LYS A 119 11.99 12.55 -4.84
CA LYS A 119 10.67 12.07 -4.38
C LYS A 119 10.80 11.16 -3.15
N TRP A 120 9.66 10.97 -2.48
CA TRP A 120 9.53 9.99 -1.39
C TRP A 120 9.07 8.65 -1.96
N VAL A 121 9.73 7.58 -1.57
CA VAL A 121 9.39 6.19 -1.91
C VAL A 121 9.38 5.32 -0.67
N VAL A 122 8.69 4.18 -0.76
CA VAL A 122 8.67 3.18 0.33
C VAL A 122 9.82 2.20 0.18
#